data_0f915e3c02ef10017e3d136ca9158a71
#
_entry.id   0f915e3c02ef10017e3d136ca9158a71
#
_cell.length_a   1.000
_cell.length_b   1.000
_cell.length_c   1.000
_cell.angle_alpha   90.00
_cell.angle_beta   90.00
_cell.angle_gamma   90.00
#
_symmetry.space_group_name_H-M   'P 1'
#
loop_
_entity.id
_entity.type
_entity.pdbx_description
1 polymer ?
#
loop_
_entity_poly.entity_id
_entity_poly.type
_entity_poly.pdbx_seq_one_letter_code
_entity_poly.pdbx_strand_id
1 'polypeptide(L)'
;MQFGAHYDTDAGLYIAVHDPLAATKRFRVRRDETRDALDVRIEWPAPDASVPGNDFEMPGPAVLAAFRGDWFDAARLYRAWAEREAAWWPARGQWGRPDIPAWLMDTCVWGRPGGAASTAVPQTLAFAEYLGVPTAVHWYSWHEIPFDNNYPHYFPAKEGFAEGVARLHEAGVRVMPYINGRLWDSDTEDFQPVALPAATKQRDGAPYIEHYGSDPEDLVPMCPTQEVWQSKVQEVVLRLIGPEFNVDGVYIDQVAAAAPAECYDRSHGHPLGGGAWWTTLGYWPMLTALNAAIDQQFPDKMLTTECNAEPFTHLFDGYLTWHFQYNHAVPAFAAVYGGKIVLFGRSDGGEDLQAHWARTG
;
A
#
# COMPACT_ATOMS: atom_id res chain seq x y z
N MET A 1 5.72 -5.22 -9.15
CA MET A 1 5.96 -6.63 -9.55
C MET A 1 7.41 -6.78 -9.98
N GLN A 2 7.94 -7.98 -9.92
CA GLN A 2 9.36 -8.27 -10.12
C GLN A 2 9.66 -8.76 -11.54
N PHE A 3 8.93 -8.28 -12.53
CA PHE A 3 9.16 -8.61 -13.94
C PHE A 3 8.95 -7.41 -14.86
N GLY A 4 9.54 -7.52 -16.05
CA GLY A 4 9.27 -6.69 -17.21
C GLY A 4 9.26 -7.53 -18.46
N ALA A 5 8.72 -6.99 -19.54
CA ALA A 5 8.74 -7.63 -20.85
C ALA A 5 9.04 -6.60 -21.95
N HIS A 6 9.83 -7.04 -22.93
CA HIS A 6 10.00 -6.33 -24.18
C HIS A 6 9.46 -7.22 -25.29
N TYR A 7 8.45 -6.76 -26.03
CA TYR A 7 7.71 -7.60 -26.98
C TYR A 7 7.29 -6.81 -28.22
N ASP A 8 7.08 -7.52 -29.29
CA ASP A 8 6.45 -7.04 -30.52
C ASP A 8 5.06 -7.67 -30.71
N THR A 9 4.60 -7.83 -31.95
CA THR A 9 3.29 -8.42 -32.26
C THR A 9 3.21 -9.92 -32.03
N ASP A 10 4.33 -10.64 -32.00
CA ASP A 10 4.36 -12.10 -32.07
C ASP A 10 5.11 -12.75 -30.91
N ALA A 11 6.15 -12.07 -30.39
CA ALA A 11 7.05 -12.64 -29.41
C ALA A 11 7.65 -11.58 -28.49
N GLY A 12 8.24 -12.02 -27.38
CA GLY A 12 8.91 -11.13 -26.45
C GLY A 12 9.98 -11.81 -25.61
N LEU A 13 10.74 -10.95 -24.93
CA LEU A 13 11.70 -11.32 -23.91
C LEU A 13 11.10 -10.98 -22.55
N TYR A 14 10.89 -11.98 -21.72
CA TYR A 14 10.52 -11.86 -20.32
C TYR A 14 11.79 -11.74 -19.47
N ILE A 15 11.82 -10.74 -18.58
CA ILE A 15 12.93 -10.46 -17.67
C ILE A 15 12.35 -10.34 -16.27
N ALA A 16 12.77 -11.18 -15.34
CA ALA A 16 12.23 -11.20 -13.99
C ALA A 16 13.29 -11.56 -12.94
N VAL A 17 12.94 -11.27 -11.67
CA VAL A 17 13.53 -11.89 -10.50
C VAL A 17 12.44 -12.69 -9.80
N HIS A 18 12.68 -13.95 -9.56
CA HIS A 18 11.78 -14.82 -8.84
C HIS A 18 12.20 -14.91 -7.36
N ASP A 19 12.06 -13.80 -6.65
CA ASP A 19 12.38 -13.68 -5.23
C ASP A 19 11.11 -13.81 -4.39
N PRO A 20 10.93 -14.91 -3.63
CA PRO A 20 9.69 -15.18 -2.90
C PRO A 20 9.49 -14.32 -1.66
N LEU A 21 10.50 -13.59 -1.21
CA LEU A 21 10.45 -12.78 0.01
C LEU A 21 10.44 -11.27 -0.25
N ALA A 22 10.48 -10.86 -1.52
CA ALA A 22 10.48 -9.48 -1.95
C ALA A 22 11.59 -8.63 -1.33
N ALA A 23 12.83 -9.14 -1.31
CA ALA A 23 13.98 -8.34 -0.92
C ALA A 23 14.06 -7.03 -1.72
N THR A 24 14.54 -6.00 -1.08
CA THR A 24 14.70 -4.68 -1.70
C THR A 24 15.50 -4.77 -3.00
N LYS A 25 14.93 -4.27 -4.08
CA LYS A 25 15.58 -4.20 -5.40
C LYS A 25 15.01 -3.08 -6.25
N ARG A 26 15.78 -2.66 -7.23
CA ARG A 26 15.38 -1.62 -8.19
C ARG A 26 15.52 -2.15 -9.61
N PHE A 27 14.45 -2.08 -10.38
CA PHE A 27 14.46 -2.30 -11.83
C PHE A 27 14.69 -0.96 -12.52
N ARG A 28 15.70 -0.89 -13.37
CA ARG A 28 16.00 0.28 -14.19
C ARG A 28 15.99 -0.14 -15.65
N VAL A 29 15.19 0.56 -16.44
CA VAL A 29 15.17 0.41 -17.90
C VAL A 29 15.51 1.75 -18.51
N ARG A 30 16.54 1.80 -19.35
CA ARG A 30 16.98 3.00 -20.07
C ARG A 30 17.16 2.68 -21.53
N ARG A 31 16.75 3.59 -22.39
CA ARG A 31 17.13 3.52 -23.79
C ARG A 31 18.57 4.01 -23.95
N ASP A 32 19.40 3.22 -24.62
CA ASP A 32 20.72 3.61 -25.08
C ASP A 32 20.59 4.08 -26.53
N GLU A 33 20.55 5.38 -26.73
CA GLU A 33 20.34 5.98 -28.05
C GLU A 33 21.52 5.74 -28.98
N THR A 34 22.73 5.49 -28.44
CA THR A 34 23.92 5.29 -29.25
C THR A 34 23.98 3.89 -29.86
N ARG A 35 23.37 2.91 -29.21
CA ARG A 35 23.34 1.51 -29.62
C ARG A 35 21.96 1.05 -30.13
N ASP A 36 20.97 1.94 -30.08
CA ASP A 36 19.55 1.62 -30.29
C ASP A 36 19.11 0.37 -29.51
N ALA A 37 19.40 0.35 -28.25
CA ALA A 37 19.21 -0.79 -27.36
C ALA A 37 18.54 -0.38 -26.05
N LEU A 38 17.99 -1.36 -25.34
CA LEU A 38 17.53 -1.18 -23.96
C LEU A 38 18.63 -1.67 -23.00
N ASP A 39 19.02 -0.81 -22.07
CA ASP A 39 19.84 -1.18 -20.90
C ASP A 39 18.88 -1.51 -19.75
N VAL A 40 18.84 -2.78 -19.36
CA VAL A 40 18.03 -3.26 -18.25
C VAL A 40 18.94 -3.66 -17.12
N ARG A 41 18.74 -3.03 -15.95
CA ARG A 41 19.52 -3.30 -14.74
C ARG A 41 18.59 -3.68 -13.60
N ILE A 42 19.02 -4.65 -12.82
CA ILE A 42 18.40 -5.03 -11.57
C ILE A 42 19.43 -4.85 -10.47
N GLU A 43 19.17 -3.95 -9.55
CA GLU A 43 20.09 -3.55 -8.49
C GLU A 43 19.56 -4.03 -7.14
N TRP A 44 20.40 -4.73 -6.35
CA TRP A 44 20.09 -5.14 -4.98
C TRP A 44 21.02 -4.40 -4.02
N PRO A 45 20.48 -3.59 -3.08
CA PRO A 45 21.27 -3.18 -1.94
C PRO A 45 21.59 -4.43 -1.10
N ALA A 46 22.88 -4.76 -1.02
CA ALA A 46 23.30 -5.93 -0.25
C ALA A 46 23.09 -5.66 1.26
N PRO A 47 22.43 -6.58 1.99
CA PRO A 47 22.33 -6.46 3.44
C PRO A 47 23.72 -6.61 4.07
N ASP A 48 23.97 -5.86 5.15
CA ASP A 48 25.24 -5.89 5.90
C ASP A 48 26.51 -5.71 5.04
N ALA A 49 26.42 -4.99 3.95
CA ALA A 49 27.52 -4.81 2.98
C ALA A 49 28.82 -4.28 3.58
N SER A 50 28.79 -3.65 4.76
CA SER A 50 29.96 -3.13 5.48
C SER A 50 30.47 -4.05 6.59
N VAL A 51 29.89 -5.24 6.75
CA VAL A 51 30.30 -6.20 7.77
C VAL A 51 31.36 -7.12 7.16
N PRO A 52 32.61 -7.16 7.69
CA PRO A 52 33.66 -8.04 7.20
C PRO A 52 33.24 -9.53 7.25
N GLY A 53 33.48 -10.24 6.15
CA GLY A 53 33.14 -11.67 6.05
C GLY A 53 31.68 -11.96 5.71
N ASN A 54 30.87 -10.93 5.45
CA ASN A 54 29.52 -11.11 4.96
C ASN A 54 29.53 -11.27 3.43
N ASP A 55 28.97 -12.36 2.94
CA ASP A 55 28.77 -12.63 1.51
C ASP A 55 27.37 -12.21 1.08
N PHE A 56 27.20 -11.84 -0.18
CA PHE A 56 25.92 -11.55 -0.77
C PHE A 56 25.44 -12.72 -1.60
N GLU A 57 24.32 -13.29 -1.19
CA GLU A 57 23.56 -14.24 -1.99
C GLU A 57 22.33 -13.53 -2.59
N MET A 58 22.14 -13.67 -3.89
CA MET A 58 20.99 -13.09 -4.58
C MET A 58 19.69 -13.77 -4.12
N PRO A 59 18.67 -13.04 -3.66
CA PRO A 59 17.49 -13.60 -3.00
C PRO A 59 16.48 -14.24 -3.97
N GLY A 60 16.93 -14.83 -5.04
CA GLY A 60 16.14 -15.54 -6.02
C GLY A 60 16.78 -15.47 -7.41
N PRO A 61 16.42 -16.37 -8.32
CA PRO A 61 17.00 -16.40 -9.66
C PRO A 61 16.56 -15.19 -10.50
N ALA A 62 17.50 -14.62 -11.25
CA ALA A 62 17.18 -13.79 -12.39
C ALA A 62 16.75 -14.71 -13.56
N VAL A 63 15.60 -14.41 -14.15
CA VAL A 63 14.98 -15.23 -15.19
C VAL A 63 14.92 -14.46 -16.50
N LEU A 64 15.44 -15.08 -17.55
CA LEU A 64 15.30 -14.60 -18.92
C LEU A 64 14.61 -15.71 -19.73
N ALA A 65 13.51 -15.36 -20.38
CA ALA A 65 12.76 -16.32 -21.18
C ALA A 65 12.16 -15.68 -22.44
N ALA A 66 12.28 -16.33 -23.56
CA ALA A 66 11.51 -15.96 -24.75
C ALA A 66 10.08 -16.48 -24.60
N PHE A 67 9.09 -15.69 -25.05
CA PHE A 67 7.69 -16.09 -25.06
C PHE A 67 7.00 -15.63 -26.34
N ARG A 68 5.84 -16.22 -26.63
CA ARG A 68 4.96 -15.78 -27.71
C ARG A 68 3.79 -15.00 -27.12
N GLY A 69 3.37 -13.94 -27.81
CA GLY A 69 2.28 -13.08 -27.41
C GLY A 69 2.73 -11.72 -26.90
N ASP A 70 1.94 -11.12 -26.03
CA ASP A 70 2.09 -9.75 -25.58
C ASP A 70 2.33 -9.63 -24.05
N TRP A 71 2.10 -8.44 -23.50
CA TRP A 71 2.23 -8.14 -22.06
C TRP A 71 1.40 -9.07 -21.17
N PHE A 72 0.24 -9.54 -21.66
CA PHE A 72 -0.63 -10.40 -20.88
C PHE A 72 -0.05 -11.81 -20.73
N ASP A 73 0.59 -12.34 -21.78
CA ASP A 73 1.29 -13.63 -21.71
C ASP A 73 2.50 -13.55 -20.78
N ALA A 74 3.25 -12.42 -20.80
CA ALA A 74 4.30 -12.18 -19.81
C ALA A 74 3.76 -12.13 -18.38
N ALA A 75 2.63 -11.47 -18.16
CA ALA A 75 1.96 -11.44 -16.85
C ALA A 75 1.51 -12.84 -16.40
N ARG A 76 1.04 -13.69 -17.30
CA ARG A 76 0.70 -15.10 -17.01
C ARG A 76 1.92 -15.94 -16.60
N LEU A 77 3.07 -15.72 -17.21
CA LEU A 77 4.31 -16.38 -16.80
C LEU A 77 4.68 -16.01 -15.36
N TYR A 78 4.61 -14.71 -15.06
CA TYR A 78 4.88 -14.22 -13.72
C TYR A 78 3.85 -14.74 -12.70
N ARG A 79 2.55 -14.69 -13.02
CA ARG A 79 1.49 -15.24 -12.18
C ARG A 79 1.72 -16.71 -11.85
N ALA A 80 2.10 -17.53 -12.83
CA ALA A 80 2.34 -18.95 -12.64
C ALA A 80 3.50 -19.24 -11.68
N TRP A 81 4.51 -18.38 -11.62
CA TRP A 81 5.55 -18.44 -10.61
C TRP A 81 5.03 -17.97 -9.25
N ALA A 82 4.44 -16.77 -9.19
CA ALA A 82 3.99 -16.17 -7.93
C ALA A 82 3.00 -17.07 -7.18
N GLU A 83 2.09 -17.72 -7.90
CA GLU A 83 1.10 -18.66 -7.37
C GLU A 83 1.74 -19.88 -6.67
N ARG A 84 2.92 -20.31 -7.11
CA ARG A 84 3.61 -21.46 -6.53
C ARG A 84 4.61 -21.11 -5.44
N GLU A 85 5.25 -19.94 -5.54
CA GLU A 85 6.48 -19.68 -4.79
C GLU A 85 6.48 -18.37 -4.00
N ALA A 86 5.69 -17.36 -4.39
CA ALA A 86 5.69 -16.09 -3.69
C ALA A 86 5.04 -16.23 -2.30
N ALA A 87 5.77 -15.85 -1.25
CA ALA A 87 5.29 -15.96 0.14
C ALA A 87 4.06 -15.09 0.43
N TRP A 88 3.86 -14.04 -0.36
CA TRP A 88 2.71 -13.13 -0.25
C TRP A 88 1.51 -13.57 -1.12
N TRP A 89 1.61 -14.69 -1.84
CA TRP A 89 0.47 -15.12 -2.65
C TRP A 89 -0.70 -15.50 -1.76
N PRO A 90 -1.89 -14.88 -1.93
CA PRO A 90 -3.04 -15.21 -1.12
C PRO A 90 -3.47 -16.66 -1.35
N ALA A 91 -3.30 -17.50 -0.36
CA ALA A 91 -3.38 -18.96 -0.48
C ALA A 91 -4.79 -19.53 -0.70
N ARG A 92 -5.80 -18.72 -1.04
CA ARG A 92 -7.18 -19.16 -0.93
C ARG A 92 -8.05 -18.84 -2.13
N GLY A 93 -8.87 -19.87 -2.48
CA GLY A 93 -10.03 -19.77 -3.35
C GLY A 93 -9.73 -19.55 -4.82
N GLN A 94 -10.57 -20.16 -5.65
CA GLN A 94 -10.56 -19.93 -7.09
C GLN A 94 -11.02 -18.50 -7.44
N TRP A 95 -11.93 -17.95 -6.61
CA TRP A 95 -12.51 -16.62 -6.75
C TRP A 95 -12.47 -15.90 -5.41
N GLY A 96 -11.62 -14.90 -5.31
CA GLY A 96 -11.49 -14.08 -4.12
C GLY A 96 -10.76 -14.76 -2.94
N ARG A 97 -10.67 -14.02 -1.87
CA ARG A 97 -10.21 -14.47 -0.56
C ARG A 97 -11.43 -14.56 0.36
N PRO A 98 -11.63 -15.67 1.09
CA PRO A 98 -12.76 -15.83 2.00
C PRO A 98 -12.69 -14.93 3.24
N ASP A 99 -11.52 -14.38 3.53
CA ASP A 99 -11.26 -13.43 4.60
C ASP A 99 -11.60 -11.98 4.24
N ILE A 100 -11.84 -11.67 2.95
CA ILE A 100 -12.29 -10.34 2.54
C ILE A 100 -13.79 -10.18 2.91
N PRO A 101 -14.18 -9.11 3.63
CA PRO A 101 -15.57 -8.87 3.96
C PRO A 101 -16.46 -8.79 2.74
N ALA A 102 -17.63 -9.46 2.80
CA ALA A 102 -18.56 -9.51 1.66
C ALA A 102 -19.00 -8.12 1.20
N TRP A 103 -19.21 -7.19 2.13
CA TRP A 103 -19.61 -5.83 1.81
C TRP A 103 -18.58 -5.09 0.96
N LEU A 104 -17.28 -5.38 1.12
CA LEU A 104 -16.22 -4.78 0.28
C LEU A 104 -16.36 -5.26 -1.18
N MET A 105 -16.65 -6.55 -1.37
CA MET A 105 -16.89 -7.12 -2.70
C MET A 105 -18.16 -6.57 -3.35
N ASP A 106 -19.18 -6.25 -2.55
CA ASP A 106 -20.47 -5.73 -3.02
C ASP A 106 -20.44 -4.22 -3.26
N THR A 107 -19.43 -3.49 -2.74
CA THR A 107 -19.34 -2.04 -2.90
C THR A 107 -19.14 -1.66 -4.37
N CYS A 108 -20.10 -0.92 -4.91
CA CYS A 108 -20.09 -0.48 -6.31
C CYS A 108 -19.41 0.87 -6.51
N VAL A 109 -19.49 1.76 -5.50
CA VAL A 109 -18.99 3.13 -5.60
C VAL A 109 -18.29 3.55 -4.32
N TRP A 110 -17.16 4.22 -4.47
CA TRP A 110 -16.40 4.84 -3.39
C TRP A 110 -16.49 6.36 -3.50
N GLY A 111 -17.08 6.99 -2.49
CA GLY A 111 -16.99 8.45 -2.32
C GLY A 111 -15.70 8.85 -1.60
N ARG A 112 -15.25 10.08 -1.82
CA ARG A 112 -14.08 10.65 -1.13
C ARG A 112 -14.45 11.96 -0.42
N PRO A 113 -15.24 11.91 0.65
CA PRO A 113 -15.46 13.10 1.47
C PRO A 113 -14.20 13.47 2.26
N GLY A 114 -14.12 14.71 2.70
CA GLY A 114 -13.06 15.19 3.56
C GLY A 114 -13.57 16.21 4.57
N GLY A 115 -12.84 16.33 5.70
CA GLY A 115 -13.12 17.34 6.72
C GLY A 115 -14.30 17.02 7.64
N ALA A 116 -15.01 18.07 8.06
CA ALA A 116 -16.03 18.00 9.11
C ALA A 116 -17.26 17.15 8.73
N ALA A 117 -17.79 16.42 9.70
CA ALA A 117 -18.99 15.58 9.53
C ALA A 117 -20.22 16.37 9.09
N SER A 118 -20.34 17.63 9.52
CA SER A 118 -21.45 18.53 9.13
C SER A 118 -21.53 18.77 7.62
N THR A 119 -20.43 18.64 6.89
CA THR A 119 -20.37 18.77 5.43
C THR A 119 -20.32 17.40 4.76
N ALA A 120 -19.44 16.51 5.22
CA ALA A 120 -19.20 15.22 4.60
C ALA A 120 -20.44 14.30 4.62
N VAL A 121 -21.15 14.24 5.74
CA VAL A 121 -22.28 13.31 5.91
C VAL A 121 -23.48 13.66 5.03
N PRO A 122 -24.01 14.90 5.01
CA PRO A 122 -25.16 15.23 4.16
C PRO A 122 -24.86 15.02 2.67
N GLN A 123 -23.66 15.38 2.21
CA GLN A 123 -23.24 15.19 0.82
C GLN A 123 -23.16 13.71 0.45
N THR A 124 -22.60 12.88 1.33
CA THR A 124 -22.50 11.44 1.12
C THR A 124 -23.89 10.78 1.09
N LEU A 125 -24.79 11.15 1.99
CA LEU A 125 -26.15 10.61 2.03
C LEU A 125 -26.91 10.95 0.73
N ALA A 126 -26.86 12.21 0.30
CA ALA A 126 -27.47 12.63 -0.96
C ALA A 126 -26.89 11.90 -2.17
N PHE A 127 -25.59 11.68 -2.19
CA PHE A 127 -24.91 10.93 -3.25
C PHE A 127 -25.31 9.45 -3.26
N ALA A 128 -25.33 8.79 -2.11
CA ALA A 128 -25.73 7.39 -1.99
C ALA A 128 -27.19 7.18 -2.37
N GLU A 129 -28.09 8.06 -1.92
CA GLU A 129 -29.50 8.06 -2.30
C GLU A 129 -29.70 8.24 -3.81
N TYR A 130 -28.97 9.19 -4.41
CA TYR A 130 -29.04 9.45 -5.86
C TYR A 130 -28.60 8.23 -6.68
N LEU A 131 -27.52 7.55 -6.26
CA LEU A 131 -27.02 6.38 -6.99
C LEU A 131 -27.84 5.12 -6.76
N GLY A 132 -28.38 4.91 -5.56
CA GLY A 132 -29.19 3.73 -5.21
C GLY A 132 -28.43 2.40 -5.28
N VAL A 133 -27.10 2.42 -5.09
CA VAL A 133 -26.24 1.23 -5.12
C VAL A 133 -25.38 1.15 -3.86
N PRO A 134 -24.83 -0.03 -3.50
CA PRO A 134 -23.90 -0.17 -2.38
C PRO A 134 -22.76 0.82 -2.47
N THR A 135 -22.65 1.70 -1.49
CA THR A 135 -21.73 2.82 -1.46
C THR A 135 -20.84 2.75 -0.22
N ALA A 136 -19.57 3.06 -0.39
CA ALA A 136 -18.62 3.27 0.70
C ALA A 136 -17.93 4.63 0.56
N VAL A 137 -17.32 5.11 1.62
CA VAL A 137 -16.53 6.34 1.61
C VAL A 137 -15.14 6.15 2.17
N HIS A 138 -14.18 6.76 1.51
CA HIS A 138 -12.81 6.95 1.97
C HIS A 138 -12.71 8.37 2.53
N TRP A 139 -12.79 8.50 3.87
CA TRP A 139 -12.92 9.79 4.54
C TRP A 139 -11.56 10.37 4.90
N TYR A 140 -11.20 11.47 4.27
CA TYR A 140 -9.96 12.23 4.52
C TYR A 140 -10.18 13.35 5.55
N SER A 141 -9.11 13.72 6.26
CA SER A 141 -9.11 14.85 7.21
C SER A 141 -10.27 14.78 8.23
N TRP A 142 -10.55 13.57 8.71
CA TRP A 142 -11.54 13.28 9.76
C TRP A 142 -11.06 13.71 11.15
N HIS A 143 -9.74 13.93 11.30
CA HIS A 143 -8.99 14.31 12.50
C HIS A 143 -8.80 15.83 12.60
N GLU A 144 -8.51 16.34 13.82
CA GLU A 144 -8.29 17.78 14.04
C GLU A 144 -6.94 18.26 13.54
N ILE A 145 -5.90 17.43 13.55
CA ILE A 145 -4.59 17.79 13.02
C ILE A 145 -4.66 18.11 11.52
N PRO A 146 -3.83 19.03 11.00
CA PRO A 146 -3.72 19.25 9.56
C PRO A 146 -3.30 17.97 8.83
N PHE A 147 -3.56 17.91 7.53
CA PHE A 147 -3.13 16.79 6.70
C PHE A 147 -1.61 16.86 6.53
N ASP A 148 -0.93 15.72 6.59
CA ASP A 148 0.53 15.57 6.58
C ASP A 148 1.25 16.32 7.72
N ASN A 149 0.60 16.49 8.85
CA ASN A 149 1.15 17.19 10.01
C ASN A 149 0.78 16.46 11.30
N ASN A 150 1.63 16.53 12.32
CA ASN A 150 1.45 15.87 13.63
C ASN A 150 1.19 14.35 13.58
N TYR A 151 1.54 13.67 12.51
CA TYR A 151 1.42 12.21 12.44
C TYR A 151 2.30 11.53 13.50
N PRO A 152 1.85 10.46 14.15
CA PRO A 152 0.58 9.74 14.00
C PRO A 152 -0.50 10.12 15.06
N HIS A 153 -0.54 11.34 15.53
CA HIS A 153 -1.43 11.79 16.62
C HIS A 153 -2.82 12.20 16.10
N TYR A 154 -3.53 11.27 15.47
CA TYR A 154 -4.80 11.52 14.80
C TYR A 154 -5.96 11.95 15.70
N PHE A 155 -5.84 11.73 16.99
CA PHE A 155 -6.92 12.09 17.92
C PHE A 155 -6.63 13.40 18.65
N PRO A 156 -7.66 14.20 18.91
CA PRO A 156 -9.09 13.90 18.72
C PRO A 156 -9.55 13.92 17.25
N ALA A 157 -10.60 13.15 16.97
CA ALA A 157 -11.35 13.27 15.74
C ALA A 157 -12.11 14.60 15.71
N LYS A 158 -12.45 15.11 14.52
CA LYS A 158 -13.31 16.27 14.37
C LYS A 158 -14.68 16.05 15.00
N GLU A 159 -15.24 17.13 15.52
CA GLU A 159 -16.57 17.12 16.11
C GLU A 159 -17.60 16.46 15.18
N GLY A 160 -18.41 15.57 15.75
CA GLY A 160 -19.45 14.85 15.02
C GLY A 160 -18.97 13.71 14.14
N PHE A 161 -17.67 13.31 14.16
CA PHE A 161 -17.19 12.21 13.32
C PHE A 161 -17.85 10.88 13.70
N ALA A 162 -17.89 10.51 14.97
CA ALA A 162 -18.51 9.25 15.41
C ALA A 162 -20.00 9.19 15.10
N GLU A 163 -20.75 10.25 15.37
CA GLU A 163 -22.16 10.37 15.02
C GLU A 163 -22.38 10.36 13.51
N GLY A 164 -21.44 10.96 12.77
CA GLY A 164 -21.45 10.93 11.31
C GLY A 164 -21.30 9.53 10.75
N VAL A 165 -20.39 8.73 11.29
CA VAL A 165 -20.23 7.31 10.95
C VAL A 165 -21.53 6.54 11.22
N ALA A 166 -22.14 6.72 12.42
CA ALA A 166 -23.40 6.06 12.77
C ALA A 166 -24.53 6.41 11.79
N ARG A 167 -24.67 7.68 11.40
CA ARG A 167 -25.67 8.12 10.43
C ARG A 167 -25.44 7.55 9.03
N LEU A 168 -24.19 7.40 8.60
CA LEU A 168 -23.86 6.77 7.34
C LEU A 168 -24.21 5.28 7.36
N HIS A 169 -23.96 4.59 8.47
CA HIS A 169 -24.36 3.19 8.66
C HIS A 169 -25.87 2.98 8.61
N GLU A 170 -26.67 3.90 9.22
CA GLU A 170 -28.14 3.86 9.14
C GLU A 170 -28.65 3.90 7.68
N ALA A 171 -27.90 4.55 6.80
CA ALA A 171 -28.17 4.60 5.36
C ALA A 171 -27.49 3.49 4.54
N GLY A 172 -26.82 2.53 5.20
CA GLY A 172 -26.13 1.43 4.53
C GLY A 172 -24.79 1.82 3.87
N VAL A 173 -24.27 3.01 4.17
CA VAL A 173 -22.98 3.47 3.64
C VAL A 173 -21.84 3.01 4.55
N ARG A 174 -20.81 2.41 3.97
CA ARG A 174 -19.59 1.96 4.69
C ARG A 174 -18.56 3.06 4.78
N VAL A 175 -17.80 3.07 5.88
CA VAL A 175 -16.85 4.16 6.18
C VAL A 175 -15.44 3.64 6.42
N MET A 176 -14.48 4.21 5.70
CA MET A 176 -13.06 3.91 5.79
C MET A 176 -12.27 5.23 5.91
N PRO A 177 -11.77 5.62 7.08
CA PRO A 177 -10.92 6.79 7.24
C PRO A 177 -9.48 6.52 6.79
N TYR A 178 -8.79 7.61 6.45
CA TYR A 178 -7.36 7.66 6.10
C TYR A 178 -6.49 7.71 7.36
N ILE A 179 -5.40 6.96 7.38
CA ILE A 179 -4.22 7.19 8.22
C ILE A 179 -2.95 6.96 7.41
N ASN A 180 -1.82 7.53 7.84
CA ASN A 180 -0.51 7.19 7.32
C ASN A 180 0.08 6.00 8.10
N GLY A 181 0.61 5.00 7.41
CA GLY A 181 1.17 3.77 8.00
C GLY A 181 2.69 3.74 8.06
N ARG A 182 3.36 4.88 7.87
CA ARG A 182 4.80 4.89 7.69
C ARG A 182 5.54 6.05 8.36
N LEU A 183 4.88 7.19 8.56
CA LEU A 183 5.55 8.45 8.87
C LEU A 183 5.22 8.95 10.28
N TRP A 184 6.23 9.55 10.91
CA TRP A 184 6.11 10.32 12.14
C TRP A 184 6.62 11.74 11.90
N ASP A 185 5.89 12.74 12.36
CA ASP A 185 6.27 14.15 12.25
C ASP A 185 7.35 14.49 13.29
N SER A 186 8.46 15.04 12.83
CA SER A 186 9.62 15.32 13.69
C SER A 186 9.41 16.48 14.66
N ASP A 187 8.38 17.30 14.45
CA ASP A 187 8.05 18.44 15.30
C ASP A 187 7.15 18.08 16.48
N THR A 188 6.68 16.81 16.55
CA THR A 188 5.91 16.34 17.70
C THR A 188 6.76 16.25 18.97
N GLU A 189 6.15 16.54 20.14
CA GLU A 189 6.86 16.55 21.42
C GLU A 189 7.52 15.21 21.78
N ASP A 190 6.93 14.12 21.36
CA ASP A 190 7.41 12.77 21.61
C ASP A 190 8.34 12.22 20.51
N PHE A 191 8.61 12.98 19.46
CA PHE A 191 9.49 12.51 18.40
C PHE A 191 10.88 12.19 18.93
N GLN A 192 11.54 13.13 19.60
CA GLN A 192 12.92 12.95 20.08
C GLN A 192 13.05 11.79 21.09
N PRO A 193 12.22 11.71 22.15
CA PRO A 193 12.38 10.65 23.15
C PRO A 193 11.82 9.29 22.75
N VAL A 194 10.84 9.23 21.86
CA VAL A 194 10.08 8.00 21.56
C VAL A 194 10.27 7.53 20.12
N ALA A 195 10.05 8.41 19.14
CA ALA A 195 10.03 8.02 17.74
C ALA A 195 11.44 7.94 17.11
N LEU A 196 12.31 8.89 17.39
CA LEU A 196 13.65 8.95 16.80
C LEU A 196 14.49 7.67 17.02
N PRO A 197 14.46 7.01 18.18
CA PRO A 197 15.12 5.70 18.35
C PRO A 197 14.57 4.61 17.41
N ALA A 198 13.30 4.68 17.02
CA ALA A 198 12.62 3.72 16.14
C ALA A 198 12.56 4.16 14.66
N ALA A 199 13.10 5.32 14.33
CA ALA A 199 13.11 5.86 12.98
C ALA A 199 14.09 5.09 12.06
N THR A 200 13.76 4.97 10.79
CA THR A 200 14.68 4.44 9.78
C THR A 200 15.89 5.35 9.61
N LYS A 201 17.10 4.80 9.74
CA LYS A 201 18.37 5.57 9.73
C LYS A 201 19.14 5.38 8.45
N GLN A 202 19.73 6.47 7.97
CA GLN A 202 20.74 6.51 6.92
C GLN A 202 22.08 5.95 7.41
N ARG A 203 23.04 5.80 6.51
CA ARG A 203 24.39 5.27 6.83
C ARG A 203 25.18 6.12 7.82
N ASP A 204 24.93 7.41 7.88
CA ASP A 204 25.54 8.36 8.80
C ASP A 204 24.82 8.43 10.17
N GLY A 205 23.73 7.66 10.33
CA GLY A 205 22.92 7.62 11.54
C GLY A 205 21.80 8.66 11.60
N ALA A 206 21.69 9.56 10.63
CA ALA A 206 20.59 10.51 10.55
C ALA A 206 19.31 9.81 10.12
N PRO A 207 18.12 10.23 10.59
CA PRO A 207 16.86 9.74 10.05
C PRO A 207 16.69 10.19 8.59
N TYR A 208 15.90 9.45 7.82
CA TYR A 208 15.38 9.98 6.56
C TYR A 208 14.33 11.05 6.86
N ILE A 209 14.24 12.05 5.99
CA ILE A 209 13.22 13.08 6.03
C ILE A 209 12.52 13.11 4.68
N GLU A 210 11.21 13.15 4.71
CA GLU A 210 10.35 13.20 3.54
C GLU A 210 9.36 14.36 3.68
N HIS A 211 9.08 15.02 2.57
CA HIS A 211 8.18 16.17 2.51
C HIS A 211 7.05 15.91 1.53
N TYR A 212 5.83 16.27 1.92
CA TYR A 212 4.64 16.14 1.10
C TYR A 212 3.84 17.45 1.10
N GLY A 213 3.11 17.69 0.01
CA GLY A 213 2.28 18.89 -0.09
C GLY A 213 3.03 20.19 -0.37
N SER A 214 2.35 21.32 -0.13
CA SER A 214 2.85 22.68 -0.41
C SER A 214 3.44 23.39 0.81
N ASP A 215 3.19 22.88 1.99
CA ASP A 215 3.74 23.37 3.28
C ASP A 215 4.29 22.15 4.02
N PRO A 216 5.50 21.71 3.65
CA PRO A 216 6.00 20.40 4.00
C PRO A 216 6.55 20.41 5.43
N GLU A 217 5.97 19.56 6.27
CA GLU A 217 6.56 19.15 7.54
C GLU A 217 7.68 18.13 7.31
N ASP A 218 8.59 18.04 8.26
CA ASP A 218 9.67 17.04 8.27
C ASP A 218 9.12 15.69 8.74
N LEU A 219 8.66 14.87 7.79
CA LEU A 219 8.09 13.55 8.07
C LEU A 219 9.16 12.46 7.99
N VAL A 220 9.22 11.65 9.02
CA VAL A 220 10.28 10.64 9.20
C VAL A 220 9.72 9.23 9.02
N PRO A 221 10.24 8.44 8.06
CA PRO A 221 9.87 7.04 7.92
C PRO A 221 10.27 6.21 9.15
N MET A 222 9.31 5.52 9.74
CA MET A 222 9.54 4.64 10.87
C MET A 222 10.00 3.26 10.41
N CYS A 223 10.88 2.64 11.19
CA CYS A 223 11.31 1.28 10.90
C CYS A 223 10.21 0.28 11.29
N PRO A 224 9.69 -0.50 10.33
CA PRO A 224 8.55 -1.40 10.59
C PRO A 224 8.89 -2.57 11.53
N THR A 225 10.16 -2.79 11.88
CA THR A 225 10.56 -3.80 12.86
C THR A 225 10.45 -3.32 14.30
N GLN A 226 10.19 -2.03 14.53
CA GLN A 226 10.22 -1.44 15.86
C GLN A 226 8.83 -1.46 16.52
N GLU A 227 8.77 -2.02 17.72
CA GLU A 227 7.54 -2.21 18.50
C GLU A 227 6.81 -0.88 18.77
N VAL A 228 7.55 0.20 18.98
CA VAL A 228 6.98 1.55 19.17
C VAL A 228 6.07 1.93 17.99
N TRP A 229 6.55 1.71 16.77
CA TRP A 229 5.78 2.02 15.57
C TRP A 229 4.62 1.05 15.36
N GLN A 230 4.88 -0.24 15.49
CA GLN A 230 3.85 -1.28 15.35
C GLN A 230 2.69 -1.04 16.33
N SER A 231 3.00 -0.77 17.59
CA SER A 231 2.02 -0.49 18.65
C SER A 231 1.23 0.80 18.37
N LYS A 232 1.88 1.84 17.83
CA LYS A 232 1.21 3.11 17.52
C LYS A 232 0.21 2.95 16.38
N VAL A 233 0.57 2.25 15.30
CA VAL A 233 -0.37 1.97 14.21
C VAL A 233 -1.52 1.09 14.69
N GLN A 234 -1.22 0.06 15.48
CA GLN A 234 -2.26 -0.82 16.06
C GLN A 234 -3.24 -0.04 16.96
N GLU A 235 -2.74 0.82 17.84
CA GLU A 235 -3.55 1.69 18.69
C GLU A 235 -4.55 2.52 17.87
N VAL A 236 -4.05 3.21 16.84
CA VAL A 236 -4.89 4.07 15.99
C VAL A 236 -5.94 3.26 15.24
N VAL A 237 -5.55 2.14 14.61
CA VAL A 237 -6.48 1.30 13.85
C VAL A 237 -7.54 0.68 14.73
N LEU A 238 -7.17 0.07 15.86
CA LEU A 238 -8.13 -0.58 16.75
C LEU A 238 -9.07 0.42 17.42
N ARG A 239 -8.63 1.65 17.69
CA ARG A 239 -9.50 2.71 18.20
C ARG A 239 -10.54 3.14 17.17
N LEU A 240 -10.14 3.28 15.89
CA LEU A 240 -11.06 3.63 14.80
C LEU A 240 -12.11 2.55 14.55
N ILE A 241 -11.68 1.29 14.49
CA ILE A 241 -12.56 0.13 14.23
C ILE A 241 -13.43 -0.19 15.45
N GLY A 242 -12.92 0.09 16.65
CA GLY A 242 -13.58 -0.18 17.93
C GLY A 242 -14.86 0.63 18.17
N PRO A 243 -15.52 0.41 19.31
CA PRO A 243 -16.87 0.94 19.57
C PRO A 243 -16.94 2.47 19.65
N GLU A 244 -15.80 3.16 19.80
CA GLU A 244 -15.77 4.64 19.85
C GLU A 244 -16.19 5.25 18.51
N PHE A 245 -15.69 4.71 17.39
CA PHE A 245 -15.98 5.22 16.04
C PHE A 245 -16.66 4.20 15.15
N ASN A 246 -16.41 2.91 15.38
CA ASN A 246 -17.03 1.79 14.67
C ASN A 246 -16.94 1.85 13.14
N VAL A 247 -15.83 2.38 12.60
CA VAL A 247 -15.64 2.40 11.14
C VAL A 247 -15.53 1.00 10.55
N ASP A 248 -15.82 0.82 9.25
CA ASP A 248 -15.86 -0.49 8.60
C ASP A 248 -14.48 -1.00 8.18
N GLY A 249 -13.52 -0.09 8.05
CA GLY A 249 -12.13 -0.41 7.76
C GLY A 249 -11.24 0.79 7.91
N VAL A 250 -9.94 0.60 7.72
CA VAL A 250 -8.95 1.69 7.76
C VAL A 250 -8.07 1.63 6.52
N TYR A 251 -7.90 2.77 5.87
CA TYR A 251 -6.91 2.93 4.81
C TYR A 251 -5.58 3.36 5.43
N ILE A 252 -4.58 2.51 5.30
CA ILE A 252 -3.24 2.71 5.83
C ILE A 252 -2.32 3.12 4.68
N ASP A 253 -2.12 4.42 4.54
CA ASP A 253 -1.37 5.03 3.45
C ASP A 253 0.12 4.65 3.43
N GLN A 254 0.73 4.72 2.25
CA GLN A 254 2.16 4.55 1.95
C GLN A 254 2.76 3.15 2.14
N VAL A 255 2.18 2.24 2.89
CA VAL A 255 2.80 0.91 3.13
C VAL A 255 3.09 0.16 1.82
N ALA A 256 2.15 0.15 0.89
CA ALA A 256 2.32 -0.49 -0.42
C ALA A 256 2.65 0.49 -1.56
N ALA A 257 2.86 1.77 -1.27
CA ALA A 257 3.19 2.79 -2.25
C ALA A 257 4.65 3.25 -2.17
N ALA A 258 5.15 3.48 -0.96
CA ALA A 258 6.50 3.96 -0.76
C ALA A 258 7.56 2.87 -1.01
N ALA A 259 8.68 3.26 -1.59
CA ALA A 259 9.83 2.37 -1.69
C ALA A 259 10.34 2.01 -0.28
N PRO A 260 10.80 0.76 -0.05
CA PRO A 260 11.42 0.39 1.21
C PRO A 260 12.67 1.24 1.45
N ALA A 261 12.75 1.88 2.61
CA ALA A 261 13.94 2.63 3.02
C ALA A 261 14.97 1.68 3.61
N GLU A 262 16.23 1.82 3.17
CA GLU A 262 17.35 1.05 3.69
C GLU A 262 17.68 1.56 5.10
N CYS A 263 17.54 0.73 6.13
CA CYS A 263 17.86 1.12 7.50
C CYS A 263 19.24 0.62 7.93
N TYR A 264 20.02 1.51 8.53
CA TYR A 264 21.39 1.24 8.98
C TYR A 264 21.56 1.31 10.50
N ASP A 265 20.46 1.31 11.26
CA ASP A 265 20.52 1.28 12.72
C ASP A 265 20.74 -0.14 13.23
N ARG A 266 21.91 -0.37 13.88
CA ARG A 266 22.27 -1.67 14.45
C ARG A 266 21.38 -2.10 15.62
N SER A 267 20.76 -1.15 16.29
CA SER A 267 19.88 -1.45 17.44
C SER A 267 18.54 -2.02 17.04
N HIS A 268 18.14 -1.92 15.77
CA HIS A 268 16.85 -2.39 15.28
C HIS A 268 16.74 -3.91 15.10
N GLY A 269 17.86 -4.64 15.20
CA GLY A 269 17.85 -6.12 15.20
C GLY A 269 17.59 -6.77 13.84
N HIS A 270 17.66 -6.02 12.74
CA HIS A 270 17.57 -6.53 11.37
C HIS A 270 18.90 -6.33 10.62
N PRO A 271 19.14 -7.02 9.48
CA PRO A 271 20.29 -6.76 8.61
C PRO A 271 20.31 -5.30 8.12
N LEU A 272 21.51 -4.70 8.07
CA LEU A 272 21.67 -3.29 7.71
C LEU A 272 21.48 -3.05 6.22
N GLY A 273 20.72 -2.03 5.86
CA GLY A 273 20.51 -1.62 4.48
C GLY A 273 19.44 -2.46 3.77
N GLY A 274 19.82 -3.16 2.70
CA GLY A 274 18.90 -3.93 1.86
C GLY A 274 18.46 -5.26 2.45
N GLY A 275 17.86 -6.09 1.61
CA GLY A 275 17.36 -7.42 1.99
C GLY A 275 15.84 -7.49 2.11
N ALA A 276 15.33 -8.62 2.60
CA ALA A 276 13.90 -8.88 2.78
C ALA A 276 13.39 -8.56 4.19
N TRP A 277 14.20 -8.00 5.06
CA TRP A 277 13.85 -7.75 6.46
C TRP A 277 12.63 -6.80 6.62
N TRP A 278 12.49 -5.84 5.71
CA TRP A 278 11.38 -4.87 5.76
C TRP A 278 10.01 -5.54 5.59
N THR A 279 9.92 -6.66 4.86
CA THR A 279 8.75 -7.52 4.79
C THR A 279 8.77 -8.54 5.92
N THR A 280 9.77 -9.43 5.94
CA THR A 280 9.77 -10.65 6.76
C THR A 280 9.90 -10.41 8.26
N LEU A 281 10.61 -9.36 8.67
CA LEU A 281 10.77 -8.96 10.07
C LEU A 281 9.97 -7.69 10.43
N GLY A 282 9.54 -6.92 9.43
CA GLY A 282 8.84 -5.65 9.59
C GLY A 282 7.35 -5.74 9.32
N TYR A 283 6.93 -5.33 8.14
CA TYR A 283 5.49 -5.17 7.83
C TYR A 283 4.67 -6.45 7.88
N TRP A 284 5.23 -7.61 7.52
CA TRP A 284 4.44 -8.85 7.57
C TRP A 284 4.06 -9.25 9.00
N PRO A 285 4.98 -9.32 9.97
CA PRO A 285 4.59 -9.54 11.37
C PRO A 285 3.65 -8.48 11.90
N MET A 286 3.92 -7.19 11.62
CA MET A 286 3.10 -6.06 12.05
C MET A 286 1.64 -6.19 11.58
N LEU A 287 1.44 -6.37 10.27
CA LEU A 287 0.11 -6.46 9.67
C LEU A 287 -0.59 -7.79 10.01
N THR A 288 0.17 -8.89 10.14
CA THR A 288 -0.41 -10.16 10.60
C THR A 288 -0.96 -10.05 12.03
N ALA A 289 -0.21 -9.42 12.93
CA ALA A 289 -0.68 -9.21 14.31
C ALA A 289 -1.89 -8.27 14.34
N LEU A 290 -1.89 -7.22 13.51
CA LEU A 290 -3.01 -6.29 13.40
C LEU A 290 -4.27 -6.98 12.86
N ASN A 291 -4.18 -7.74 11.78
CA ASN A 291 -5.29 -8.52 11.23
C ASN A 291 -5.84 -9.53 12.27
N ALA A 292 -4.96 -10.25 12.97
CA ALA A 292 -5.38 -11.20 14.00
C ALA A 292 -6.14 -10.49 15.15
N ALA A 293 -5.72 -9.29 15.54
CA ALA A 293 -6.42 -8.50 16.56
C ALA A 293 -7.79 -8.00 16.07
N ILE A 294 -7.90 -7.65 14.79
CA ILE A 294 -9.17 -7.24 14.16
C ILE A 294 -10.11 -8.44 14.07
N ASP A 295 -9.67 -9.55 13.50
CA ASP A 295 -10.50 -10.74 13.32
C ASP A 295 -11.06 -11.27 14.63
N GLN A 296 -10.26 -11.21 15.71
CA GLN A 296 -10.66 -11.66 17.02
C GLN A 296 -11.72 -10.79 17.67
N GLN A 297 -11.68 -9.48 17.45
CA GLN A 297 -12.48 -8.49 18.18
C GLN A 297 -13.60 -7.89 17.34
N PHE A 298 -13.37 -7.73 16.04
CA PHE A 298 -14.21 -6.95 15.13
C PHE A 298 -14.33 -7.65 13.77
N PRO A 299 -15.05 -8.80 13.70
CA PRO A 299 -15.24 -9.48 12.42
C PRO A 299 -15.93 -8.57 11.39
N ASP A 300 -15.68 -8.80 10.12
CA ASP A 300 -16.19 -8.03 8.98
C ASP A 300 -15.59 -6.61 8.81
N LYS A 301 -14.54 -6.29 9.53
CA LYS A 301 -13.73 -5.08 9.29
C LYS A 301 -12.61 -5.37 8.32
N MET A 302 -12.06 -4.33 7.70
CA MET A 302 -11.02 -4.49 6.68
C MET A 302 -9.84 -3.55 6.85
N LEU A 303 -8.72 -3.90 6.21
CA LEU A 303 -7.57 -3.03 5.98
C LEU A 303 -7.32 -2.83 4.49
N THR A 304 -7.06 -1.59 4.11
CA THR A 304 -6.63 -1.26 2.76
C THR A 304 -5.41 -0.36 2.78
N THR A 305 -4.78 -0.19 1.64
CA THR A 305 -3.60 0.68 1.52
C THR A 305 -3.53 1.34 0.15
N GLU A 306 -2.60 2.26 -0.01
CA GLU A 306 -2.34 2.94 -1.27
C GLU A 306 -1.54 2.06 -2.24
N CYS A 307 -1.83 2.21 -3.52
CA CYS A 307 -1.15 1.52 -4.61
C CYS A 307 -1.16 -0.01 -4.47
N ASN A 308 -0.16 -0.67 -5.01
CA ASN A 308 -0.28 -2.09 -5.29
C ASN A 308 1.06 -2.81 -5.25
N ALA A 309 1.83 -2.59 -4.19
CA ALA A 309 3.00 -3.44 -3.96
C ALA A 309 2.54 -4.87 -3.63
N GLU A 310 2.97 -5.80 -4.47
CA GLU A 310 2.58 -7.21 -4.39
C GLU A 310 2.92 -7.92 -3.06
N PRO A 311 3.99 -7.56 -2.31
CA PRO A 311 4.32 -8.24 -1.06
C PRO A 311 3.25 -8.18 0.03
N PHE A 312 2.21 -7.38 -0.15
CA PHE A 312 1.16 -7.17 0.84
C PHE A 312 -0.22 -7.73 0.44
N THR A 313 -0.31 -8.41 -0.72
CA THR A 313 -1.59 -8.92 -1.23
C THR A 313 -2.28 -9.94 -0.34
N HIS A 314 -1.56 -10.56 0.59
CA HIS A 314 -2.10 -11.52 1.57
C HIS A 314 -2.50 -10.88 2.90
N LEU A 315 -2.22 -9.59 3.09
CA LEU A 315 -2.41 -8.87 4.36
C LEU A 315 -3.39 -7.70 4.28
N PHE A 316 -3.60 -7.15 3.10
CA PHE A 316 -4.63 -6.14 2.84
C PHE A 316 -5.79 -6.74 2.08
N ASP A 317 -6.99 -6.26 2.33
CA ASP A 317 -8.23 -6.69 1.64
C ASP A 317 -8.41 -5.97 0.32
N GLY A 318 -7.92 -4.73 0.24
CA GLY A 318 -8.03 -3.92 -0.96
C GLY A 318 -6.88 -2.93 -1.15
N TYR A 319 -6.67 -2.54 -2.41
CA TYR A 319 -5.74 -1.49 -2.80
C TYR A 319 -6.48 -0.34 -3.47
N LEU A 320 -6.23 0.89 -2.99
CA LEU A 320 -6.58 2.09 -3.73
C LEU A 320 -5.60 2.24 -4.89
N THR A 321 -6.08 2.05 -6.12
CA THR A 321 -5.22 2.08 -7.30
C THR A 321 -4.89 3.51 -7.71
N TRP A 322 -3.61 3.84 -7.70
CA TRP A 322 -3.07 5.02 -8.34
C TRP A 322 -2.49 4.65 -9.70
N HIS A 323 -2.50 5.55 -10.65
CA HIS A 323 -1.75 5.43 -11.90
C HIS A 323 -2.15 4.29 -12.84
N PHE A 324 -3.19 3.52 -12.53
CA PHE A 324 -3.65 2.47 -13.46
C PHE A 324 -4.39 3.01 -14.67
N GLN A 325 -4.96 4.18 -14.56
CA GLN A 325 -5.73 4.81 -15.59
C GLN A 325 -4.94 5.79 -16.47
N TYR A 326 -3.62 5.89 -16.28
CA TYR A 326 -2.80 6.74 -17.15
C TYR A 326 -2.61 6.11 -18.52
N ASN A 327 -2.62 6.99 -19.53
CA ASN A 327 -2.51 6.64 -20.94
C ASN A 327 -1.40 5.61 -21.19
N HIS A 328 -1.73 4.55 -21.92
CA HIS A 328 -0.83 3.47 -22.32
C HIS A 328 -0.34 2.55 -21.18
N ALA A 329 -0.84 2.69 -19.96
CA ALA A 329 -0.56 1.72 -18.91
C ALA A 329 -1.29 0.40 -19.20
N VAL A 330 -0.56 -0.71 -19.20
CA VAL A 330 -1.17 -2.04 -19.27
C VAL A 330 -1.57 -2.51 -17.87
N PRO A 331 -2.74 -3.14 -17.67
CA PRO A 331 -3.22 -3.55 -16.35
C PRO A 331 -2.52 -4.83 -15.87
N ALA A 332 -1.19 -4.84 -15.88
CA ALA A 332 -0.39 -6.01 -15.57
C ALA A 332 -0.61 -6.52 -14.12
N PHE A 333 -0.81 -5.62 -13.15
CA PHE A 333 -1.10 -6.02 -11.78
C PHE A 333 -2.43 -6.78 -11.68
N ALA A 334 -3.48 -6.28 -12.32
CA ALA A 334 -4.78 -6.96 -12.37
C ALA A 334 -4.71 -8.31 -13.11
N ALA A 335 -3.88 -8.42 -14.15
CA ALA A 335 -3.65 -9.69 -14.86
C ALA A 335 -2.99 -10.74 -13.95
N VAL A 336 -2.10 -10.31 -13.05
CA VAL A 336 -1.43 -11.24 -12.10
C VAL A 336 -2.33 -11.53 -10.90
N TYR A 337 -2.89 -10.51 -10.25
CA TYR A 337 -3.54 -10.63 -8.94
C TYR A 337 -5.07 -10.52 -8.99
N GLY A 338 -5.68 -10.43 -10.17
CA GLY A 338 -7.13 -10.40 -10.31
C GLY A 338 -7.82 -11.56 -9.60
N GLY A 339 -8.85 -11.25 -8.79
CA GLY A 339 -9.55 -12.22 -7.95
C GLY A 339 -8.85 -12.58 -6.65
N LYS A 340 -7.71 -11.94 -6.32
CA LYS A 340 -6.94 -12.18 -5.07
C LYS A 340 -6.95 -11.01 -4.11
N ILE A 341 -7.23 -9.82 -4.59
CA ILE A 341 -7.37 -8.60 -3.80
C ILE A 341 -8.38 -7.69 -4.48
N VAL A 342 -9.13 -6.91 -3.71
CA VAL A 342 -10.04 -5.92 -4.26
C VAL A 342 -9.25 -4.70 -4.70
N LEU A 343 -9.39 -4.35 -5.98
CA LEU A 343 -8.82 -3.12 -6.52
C LEU A 343 -9.94 -2.10 -6.64
N PHE A 344 -9.83 -0.99 -5.95
CA PHE A 344 -10.72 0.15 -6.09
C PHE A 344 -9.90 1.37 -6.43
N GLY A 345 -10.43 2.24 -7.27
CA GLY A 345 -9.62 3.26 -7.87
C GLY A 345 -10.07 4.66 -7.57
N ARG A 346 -9.23 5.58 -7.98
CA ARG A 346 -9.60 6.97 -8.17
C ARG A 346 -10.23 7.10 -9.54
N SER A 347 -11.34 7.79 -9.64
CA SER A 347 -11.82 8.26 -10.92
C SER A 347 -11.23 9.64 -11.21
N ASP A 348 -10.96 9.89 -12.48
CA ASP A 348 -10.69 11.23 -12.95
C ASP A 348 -11.95 12.08 -12.80
N GLY A 349 -11.84 13.27 -12.25
CA GLY A 349 -12.95 14.20 -12.10
C GLY A 349 -13.10 15.13 -13.32
N GLY A 350 -14.31 15.62 -13.54
CA GLY A 350 -14.57 16.68 -14.51
C GLY A 350 -14.46 16.30 -15.99
N GLU A 351 -13.91 17.17 -16.81
CA GLU A 351 -13.83 16.99 -18.27
C GLU A 351 -12.98 15.78 -18.70
N ASP A 352 -11.98 15.42 -17.90
CA ASP A 352 -11.11 14.27 -18.17
C ASP A 352 -11.87 12.93 -18.09
N LEU A 353 -12.92 12.83 -17.31
CA LEU A 353 -13.75 11.63 -17.22
C LEU A 353 -14.42 11.33 -18.57
N GLN A 354 -14.99 12.34 -19.23
CA GLN A 354 -15.61 12.16 -20.55
C GLN A 354 -14.59 11.77 -21.62
N ALA A 355 -13.40 12.38 -21.59
CA ALA A 355 -12.32 12.04 -22.49
C ALA A 355 -11.77 10.61 -22.23
N HIS A 356 -11.76 10.16 -20.98
CA HIS A 356 -11.38 8.79 -20.63
C HIS A 356 -12.41 7.78 -21.15
N TRP A 357 -13.70 7.97 -20.89
CA TRP A 357 -14.78 7.13 -21.41
C TRP A 357 -14.81 7.04 -22.92
N ALA A 358 -14.56 8.16 -23.62
CA ALA A 358 -14.49 8.18 -25.07
C ALA A 358 -13.31 7.38 -25.65
N ARG A 359 -12.27 7.11 -24.84
CA ARG A 359 -11.08 6.34 -25.25
C ARG A 359 -11.13 4.87 -24.87
N THR A 360 -11.88 4.51 -23.84
CA THR A 360 -11.89 3.15 -23.24
C THR A 360 -13.22 2.41 -23.41
N GLY A 361 -14.29 3.08 -23.80
CA GLY A 361 -15.61 2.50 -24.16
C GLY A 361 -15.63 2.13 -25.60
#